data_7acd48b3a6a546f454adf3a24e4bdfd8
#
_entry.id   7acd48b3a6a546f454adf3a24e4bdfd8
#
_cell.length_a   1.000
_cell.length_b   1.000
_cell.length_c   1.000
_cell.angle_alpha   90.00
_cell.angle_beta   90.00
_cell.angle_gamma   90.00
#
_symmetry.space_group_name_H-M   'P 1'
#
loop_
_entity.id
_entity.type
_entity.pdbx_description
1 polymer ?
#
loop_
_entity_poly.entity_id
_entity_poly.type
_entity_poly.pdbx_seq_one_letter_code
_entity_poly.pdbx_strand_id
1 'polypeptide(L)'
;MTDSISPLSGAKIGFAMCGSFCTFSKAFEQMIKLKAAGAELTPIMSYNASSLDTRFGTAAENIMTAENICGRGVINTIPQAEPIGPKKMFDLLIVAPCTGNTLAKLACGITDTPVTMAVKSHLRNARPVLITVSTNDALSASAKNIGTLLNIKNICFVPFRQDDFIKKPTSAVADFTKIPEAAAAALSGRQLQPILS
;
A
#
# COMPACT_ATOMS: atom_id res chain seq x y z
N MET A 1 6.15 25.43 23.19
CA MET A 1 5.97 24.10 22.57
C MET A 1 5.38 24.35 21.20
N THR A 2 6.16 24.24 20.15
CA THR A 2 5.66 24.38 18.77
C THR A 2 4.81 23.14 18.51
N ASP A 3 3.50 23.31 18.34
CA ASP A 3 2.63 22.27 17.80
C ASP A 3 3.20 21.84 16.44
N SER A 4 3.99 20.79 16.43
CA SER A 4 4.47 20.20 15.18
C SER A 4 3.28 19.58 14.48
N ILE A 5 2.76 20.27 13.47
CA ILE A 5 1.72 19.75 12.59
C ILE A 5 2.17 18.35 12.13
N SER A 6 1.33 17.34 12.38
CA SER A 6 1.62 15.96 11.95
C SER A 6 1.94 15.95 10.44
N PRO A 7 3.01 15.24 9.99
CA PRO A 7 3.33 15.12 8.56
C PRO A 7 2.17 14.57 7.71
N LEU A 8 1.17 13.95 8.35
CA LEU A 8 -0.02 13.42 7.70
C LEU A 8 -1.09 14.48 7.42
N SER A 9 -1.08 15.60 8.16
CA SER A 9 -2.09 16.65 8.00
C SER A 9 -1.96 17.33 6.63
N GLY A 10 -3.02 17.27 5.82
CA GLY A 10 -3.07 17.81 4.46
C GLY A 10 -2.30 16.99 3.42
N ALA A 11 -1.61 15.90 3.82
CA ALA A 11 -0.89 15.05 2.89
C ALA A 11 -1.86 14.33 1.93
N LYS A 12 -1.59 14.39 0.63
CA LYS A 12 -2.35 13.67 -0.40
C LYS A 12 -1.77 12.27 -0.57
N ILE A 13 -2.57 11.25 -0.22
CA ILE A 13 -2.11 9.87 -0.19
C ILE A 13 -2.95 9.01 -1.13
N GLY A 14 -2.30 8.35 -2.08
CA GLY A 14 -2.90 7.23 -2.81
C GLY A 14 -2.84 5.97 -1.95
N PHE A 15 -3.98 5.33 -1.70
CA PHE A 15 -4.05 4.08 -0.93
C PHE A 15 -4.44 2.93 -1.84
N ALA A 16 -3.47 2.10 -2.21
CA ALA A 16 -3.61 1.03 -3.20
C ALA A 16 -3.79 -0.33 -2.55
N MET A 17 -4.85 -1.06 -2.93
CA MET A 17 -5.21 -2.36 -2.39
C MET A 17 -5.03 -3.47 -3.42
N CYS A 18 -4.36 -4.55 -3.04
CA CYS A 18 -4.19 -5.76 -3.85
C CYS A 18 -4.96 -6.94 -3.24
N GLY A 19 -5.07 -8.04 -3.96
CA GLY A 19 -5.96 -9.18 -3.65
C GLY A 19 -5.57 -10.05 -2.42
N SER A 20 -5.09 -9.46 -1.33
CA SER A 20 -4.98 -10.14 -0.03
C SER A 20 -6.23 -9.86 0.81
N PHE A 21 -7.37 -10.42 0.37
CA PHE A 21 -8.71 -10.09 0.87
C PHE A 21 -8.89 -10.29 2.38
N CYS A 22 -8.22 -11.27 2.98
CA CYS A 22 -8.29 -11.52 4.43
C CYS A 22 -7.72 -10.38 5.28
N THR A 23 -7.02 -9.41 4.69
CA THR A 23 -6.46 -8.25 5.38
C THR A 23 -7.16 -6.94 5.05
N PHE A 24 -8.24 -6.97 4.25
CA PHE A 24 -8.96 -5.75 3.84
C PHE A 24 -9.53 -4.98 5.02
N SER A 25 -10.16 -5.66 5.99
CA SER A 25 -10.66 -5.00 7.21
C SER A 25 -9.56 -4.20 7.92
N LYS A 26 -8.37 -4.80 8.07
CA LYS A 26 -7.21 -4.12 8.66
C LYS A 26 -6.76 -2.91 7.82
N ALA A 27 -6.81 -3.01 6.49
CA ALA A 27 -6.48 -1.90 5.60
C ALA A 27 -7.48 -0.75 5.74
N PHE A 28 -8.79 -1.04 5.75
CA PHE A 28 -9.83 -0.03 5.95
C PHE A 28 -9.71 0.70 7.30
N GLU A 29 -9.40 -0.03 8.38
CA GLU A 29 -9.12 0.59 9.69
C GLU A 29 -7.98 1.61 9.61
N GLN A 30 -6.92 1.31 8.86
CA GLN A 30 -5.81 2.25 8.72
C GLN A 30 -6.14 3.43 7.80
N MET A 31 -6.96 3.24 6.77
CA MET A 31 -7.49 4.36 5.97
C MET A 31 -8.27 5.34 6.86
N ILE A 32 -9.12 4.83 7.76
CA ILE A 32 -9.88 5.66 8.71
C ILE A 32 -8.91 6.44 9.63
N LYS A 33 -7.87 5.79 10.17
CA LYS A 33 -6.86 6.46 11.03
C LYS A 33 -6.07 7.53 10.28
N LEU A 34 -5.67 7.27 9.04
CA LEU A 34 -4.98 8.25 8.21
C LEU A 34 -5.86 9.47 7.94
N LYS A 35 -7.15 9.26 7.63
CA LYS A 35 -8.12 10.37 7.50
C LYS A 35 -8.29 11.16 8.79
N ALA A 36 -8.42 10.47 9.93
CA ALA A 36 -8.52 11.12 11.24
C ALA A 36 -7.27 11.93 11.58
N ALA A 37 -6.09 11.55 11.06
CA ALA A 37 -4.86 12.32 11.16
C ALA A 37 -4.77 13.48 10.16
N GLY A 38 -5.81 13.74 9.37
CA GLY A 38 -5.90 14.87 8.43
C GLY A 38 -5.40 14.60 7.02
N ALA A 39 -5.10 13.35 6.66
CA ALA A 39 -4.69 13.00 5.30
C ALA A 39 -5.86 13.00 4.31
N GLU A 40 -5.59 13.41 3.06
CA GLU A 40 -6.51 13.30 1.93
C GLU A 40 -6.26 12.00 1.18
N LEU A 41 -7.17 11.03 1.28
CA LEU A 41 -7.00 9.73 0.67
C LEU A 41 -7.69 9.63 -0.69
N THR A 42 -7.04 8.91 -1.63
CA THR A 42 -7.64 8.45 -2.88
C THR A 42 -7.45 6.94 -2.98
N PRO A 43 -8.52 6.14 -3.08
CA PRO A 43 -8.42 4.68 -3.13
C PRO A 43 -8.02 4.23 -4.54
N ILE A 44 -7.15 3.22 -4.59
CA ILE A 44 -6.71 2.56 -5.82
C ILE A 44 -6.88 1.06 -5.60
N MET A 45 -7.40 0.33 -6.58
CA MET A 45 -7.55 -1.13 -6.47
C MET A 45 -6.94 -1.85 -7.67
N SER A 46 -6.31 -2.99 -7.41
CA SER A 46 -5.91 -3.91 -8.47
C SER A 46 -7.16 -4.52 -9.13
N TYR A 47 -7.01 -5.08 -10.33
CA TYR A 47 -8.13 -5.75 -11.01
C TYR A 47 -8.79 -6.80 -10.10
N ASN A 48 -8.02 -7.68 -9.46
CA ASN A 48 -8.58 -8.68 -8.56
C ASN A 48 -9.32 -8.05 -7.37
N ALA A 49 -8.77 -6.99 -6.77
CA ALA A 49 -9.38 -6.34 -5.62
C ALA A 49 -10.72 -5.66 -5.96
N SER A 50 -10.87 -5.18 -7.22
CA SER A 50 -12.08 -4.47 -7.67
C SER A 50 -13.08 -5.35 -8.45
N SER A 51 -12.80 -6.65 -8.66
CA SER A 51 -13.68 -7.50 -9.49
C SER A 51 -14.03 -8.87 -8.90
N LEU A 52 -13.29 -9.34 -7.88
CA LEU A 52 -13.50 -10.69 -7.35
C LEU A 52 -14.32 -10.66 -6.05
N ASP A 53 -15.43 -11.38 -6.05
CA ASP A 53 -16.15 -11.71 -4.84
C ASP A 53 -15.46 -12.86 -4.10
N THR A 54 -15.39 -12.77 -2.79
CA THR A 54 -14.72 -13.74 -1.95
C THR A 54 -15.51 -14.00 -0.67
N ARG A 55 -15.11 -14.99 0.11
CA ARG A 55 -15.68 -15.23 1.45
C ARG A 55 -15.45 -14.06 2.44
N PHE A 56 -14.64 -13.07 2.08
CA PHE A 56 -14.34 -11.89 2.90
C PHE A 56 -15.12 -10.64 2.48
N GLY A 57 -16.06 -10.79 1.57
CA GLY A 57 -16.91 -9.74 1.01
C GLY A 57 -16.88 -9.69 -0.51
N THR A 58 -17.82 -8.98 -1.07
CA THR A 58 -17.94 -8.76 -2.52
C THR A 58 -17.02 -7.60 -2.98
N ALA A 59 -16.66 -7.61 -4.26
CA ALA A 59 -15.92 -6.51 -4.87
C ALA A 59 -16.68 -5.18 -4.73
N ALA A 60 -17.99 -5.20 -4.94
CA ALA A 60 -18.84 -4.01 -4.82
C ALA A 60 -18.83 -3.41 -3.40
N GLU A 61 -18.95 -4.25 -2.36
CA GLU A 61 -18.89 -3.81 -0.97
C GLU A 61 -17.51 -3.21 -0.62
N ASN A 62 -16.44 -3.83 -1.09
CA ASN A 62 -15.08 -3.35 -0.86
C ASN A 62 -14.82 -1.99 -1.54
N ILE A 63 -15.30 -1.81 -2.79
CA ILE A 63 -15.24 -0.53 -3.51
C ILE A 63 -16.01 0.53 -2.74
N MET A 64 -17.27 0.25 -2.42
CA MET A 64 -18.14 1.20 -1.70
C MET A 64 -17.55 1.60 -0.34
N THR A 65 -16.97 0.66 0.39
CA THR A 65 -16.30 0.92 1.66
C THR A 65 -15.11 1.86 1.49
N ALA A 66 -14.25 1.60 0.51
CA ALA A 66 -13.09 2.45 0.21
C ALA A 66 -13.52 3.86 -0.22
N GLU A 67 -14.54 3.97 -1.07
CA GLU A 67 -15.07 5.25 -1.55
C GLU A 67 -15.71 6.06 -0.42
N ASN A 68 -16.50 5.41 0.44
CA ASN A 68 -17.11 6.06 1.61
C ASN A 68 -16.06 6.60 2.59
N ILE A 69 -15.00 5.82 2.87
CA ILE A 69 -13.91 6.26 3.74
C ILE A 69 -13.17 7.45 3.09
N CYS A 70 -12.85 7.38 1.82
CA CYS A 70 -12.03 8.39 1.15
C CYS A 70 -12.83 9.63 0.73
N GLY A 71 -14.13 9.49 0.46
CA GLY A 71 -14.95 10.52 -0.19
C GLY A 71 -14.56 10.75 -1.65
N ARG A 72 -13.97 9.76 -2.30
CA ARG A 72 -13.47 9.81 -3.69
C ARG A 72 -13.66 8.46 -4.37
N GLY A 73 -13.91 8.47 -5.68
CA GLY A 73 -14.02 7.27 -6.50
C GLY A 73 -12.72 6.46 -6.56
N VAL A 74 -12.85 5.14 -6.67
CA VAL A 74 -11.72 4.21 -6.80
C VAL A 74 -11.05 4.34 -8.17
N ILE A 75 -9.72 4.43 -8.19
CA ILE A 75 -8.89 4.25 -9.38
C ILE A 75 -8.67 2.74 -9.56
N ASN A 76 -9.28 2.13 -10.58
CA ASN A 76 -9.21 0.69 -10.83
C ASN A 76 -8.89 0.31 -12.28
N THR A 77 -8.44 1.28 -13.08
CA THR A 77 -7.96 1.05 -14.45
C THR A 77 -6.59 1.68 -14.68
N ILE A 78 -5.82 1.14 -15.63
CA ILE A 78 -4.52 1.69 -16.00
C ILE A 78 -4.63 3.15 -16.52
N PRO A 79 -5.58 3.49 -17.40
CA PRO A 79 -5.74 4.88 -17.84
C PRO A 79 -6.06 5.88 -16.73
N GLN A 80 -6.76 5.44 -15.67
CA GLN A 80 -7.00 6.29 -14.49
C GLN A 80 -5.75 6.45 -13.61
N ALA A 81 -4.87 5.43 -13.57
CA ALA A 81 -3.65 5.45 -12.76
C ALA A 81 -2.48 6.19 -13.43
N GLU A 82 -2.41 6.22 -14.77
CA GLU A 82 -1.33 6.87 -15.50
C GLU A 82 -1.15 8.36 -15.15
N PRO A 83 -2.21 9.18 -15.01
CA PRO A 83 -2.10 10.61 -14.68
C PRO A 83 -1.51 10.91 -13.30
N ILE A 84 -1.38 9.92 -12.40
CA ILE A 84 -0.83 10.10 -11.06
C ILE A 84 0.55 10.77 -11.09
N GLY A 85 1.40 10.35 -12.03
CA GLY A 85 2.73 10.92 -12.19
C GLY A 85 2.73 12.33 -12.79
N PRO A 86 2.24 12.54 -14.02
CA PRO A 86 2.23 13.84 -14.67
C PRO A 86 1.53 14.93 -13.84
N LYS A 87 0.43 14.59 -13.17
CA LYS A 87 -0.33 15.52 -12.32
C LYS A 87 0.20 15.63 -10.89
N LYS A 88 1.23 14.85 -10.51
CA LYS A 88 1.79 14.82 -9.15
C LYS A 88 0.69 14.70 -8.08
N MET A 89 -0.24 13.75 -8.27
CA MET A 89 -1.49 13.68 -7.51
C MET A 89 -1.29 13.42 -6.01
N PHE A 90 -0.22 12.71 -5.62
CA PHE A 90 0.00 12.27 -4.24
C PHE A 90 1.38 12.69 -3.74
N ASP A 91 1.50 12.88 -2.43
CA ASP A 91 2.77 13.07 -1.72
C ASP A 91 3.35 11.72 -1.29
N LEU A 92 2.49 10.72 -1.05
CA LEU A 92 2.83 9.35 -0.70
C LEU A 92 1.87 8.38 -1.41
N LEU A 93 2.39 7.25 -1.87
CA LEU A 93 1.59 6.12 -2.33
C LEU A 93 1.77 4.94 -1.37
N ILE A 94 0.69 4.47 -0.74
CA ILE A 94 0.68 3.29 0.13
C ILE A 94 0.12 2.11 -0.66
N VAL A 95 0.80 0.96 -0.63
CA VAL A 95 0.29 -0.31 -1.18
C VAL A 95 -0.02 -1.23 -0.01
N ALA A 96 -1.27 -1.31 0.39
CA ALA A 96 -1.74 -2.04 1.56
C ALA A 96 -3.12 -2.69 1.34
N PRO A 97 -3.20 -4.00 1.30
CA PRO A 97 -2.13 -5.00 1.33
C PRO A 97 -1.35 -5.09 0.02
N CYS A 98 -0.07 -5.49 0.08
CA CYS A 98 0.74 -5.81 -1.09
C CYS A 98 0.99 -7.33 -1.16
N THR A 99 0.45 -7.98 -2.20
CA THR A 99 0.61 -9.44 -2.41
C THR A 99 1.96 -9.80 -3.03
N GLY A 100 2.39 -11.06 -2.93
CA GLY A 100 3.59 -11.58 -3.58
C GLY A 100 3.61 -11.33 -5.09
N ASN A 101 2.46 -11.48 -5.77
CA ASN A 101 2.33 -11.16 -7.19
C ASN A 101 2.63 -9.69 -7.49
N THR A 102 2.12 -8.78 -6.66
CA THR A 102 2.40 -7.34 -6.82
C THR A 102 3.85 -7.01 -6.50
N LEU A 103 4.43 -7.60 -5.44
CA LEU A 103 5.87 -7.46 -5.13
C LEU A 103 6.74 -7.90 -6.30
N ALA A 104 6.43 -9.06 -6.92
CA ALA A 104 7.16 -9.57 -8.07
C ALA A 104 7.06 -8.63 -9.27
N LYS A 105 5.87 -8.13 -9.59
CA LYS A 105 5.67 -7.17 -10.69
C LYS A 105 6.44 -5.87 -10.47
N LEU A 106 6.39 -5.31 -9.26
CA LEU A 106 7.13 -4.10 -8.91
C LEU A 106 8.64 -4.32 -9.01
N ALA A 107 9.16 -5.44 -8.51
CA ALA A 107 10.60 -5.77 -8.58
C ALA A 107 11.09 -5.96 -10.01
N CYS A 108 10.22 -6.46 -10.92
CA CYS A 108 10.52 -6.68 -12.33
C CYS A 108 10.14 -5.48 -13.24
N GLY A 109 9.60 -4.39 -12.69
CA GLY A 109 9.18 -3.23 -13.47
C GLY A 109 7.94 -3.46 -14.35
N ILE A 110 7.12 -4.48 -14.04
CA ILE A 110 5.89 -4.83 -14.77
C ILE A 110 4.75 -3.90 -14.31
N THR A 111 4.07 -3.25 -15.25
CA THR A 111 3.07 -2.20 -14.98
C THR A 111 1.72 -2.48 -15.66
N ASP A 112 1.26 -3.72 -15.57
CA ASP A 112 0.07 -4.24 -16.23
C ASP A 112 -1.20 -4.23 -15.35
N THR A 113 -1.15 -3.54 -14.20
CA THR A 113 -2.29 -3.35 -13.30
C THR A 113 -2.41 -1.89 -12.87
N PRO A 114 -3.61 -1.44 -12.41
CA PRO A 114 -3.77 -0.08 -11.91
C PRO A 114 -2.79 0.26 -10.77
N VAL A 115 -2.55 -0.69 -9.86
CA VAL A 115 -1.64 -0.51 -8.72
C VAL A 115 -0.18 -0.39 -9.19
N THR A 116 0.29 -1.28 -10.05
CA THR A 116 1.68 -1.23 -10.55
C THR A 116 1.92 -0.02 -11.44
N MET A 117 0.92 0.40 -12.23
CA MET A 117 0.98 1.64 -12.98
C MET A 117 1.02 2.86 -12.05
N ALA A 118 0.20 2.90 -11.00
CA ALA A 118 0.22 3.96 -10.00
C ALA A 118 1.60 4.09 -9.34
N VAL A 119 2.21 2.98 -8.90
CA VAL A 119 3.55 2.97 -8.30
C VAL A 119 4.59 3.51 -9.27
N LYS A 120 4.63 3.00 -10.52
CA LYS A 120 5.56 3.50 -11.55
C LYS A 120 5.39 4.99 -11.79
N SER A 121 4.13 5.44 -11.99
CA SER A 121 3.82 6.84 -12.26
C SER A 121 4.21 7.75 -11.09
N HIS A 122 4.05 7.28 -9.86
CA HIS A 122 4.40 8.03 -8.66
C HIS A 122 5.92 8.11 -8.45
N LEU A 123 6.64 6.99 -8.56
CA LEU A 123 8.09 6.92 -8.39
C LEU A 123 8.87 7.79 -9.38
N ARG A 124 8.38 8.01 -10.60
CA ARG A 124 9.04 8.90 -11.58
C ARG A 124 9.19 10.35 -11.09
N ASN A 125 8.42 10.74 -10.07
CA ASN A 125 8.52 12.06 -9.43
C ASN A 125 9.43 12.05 -8.18
N ALA A 126 10.18 10.96 -7.95
CA ALA A 126 11.00 10.75 -6.77
C ALA A 126 10.23 10.86 -5.43
N ARG A 127 8.92 10.56 -5.46
CA ARG A 127 8.06 10.57 -4.27
C ARG A 127 7.98 9.19 -3.63
N PRO A 128 7.79 9.11 -2.30
CA PRO A 128 7.86 7.85 -1.57
C PRO A 128 6.68 6.91 -1.86
N VAL A 129 7.00 5.61 -1.87
CA VAL A 129 6.03 4.51 -1.89
C VAL A 129 6.21 3.69 -0.63
N LEU A 130 5.13 3.41 0.09
CA LEU A 130 5.13 2.58 1.30
C LEU A 130 4.48 1.24 1.01
N ILE A 131 5.22 0.14 1.19
CA ILE A 131 4.75 -1.22 0.91
C ILE A 131 4.38 -1.94 2.19
N THR A 132 3.19 -2.54 2.21
CA THR A 132 2.65 -3.34 3.32
C THR A 132 2.58 -4.80 2.88
N VAL A 133 3.61 -5.57 3.21
CA VAL A 133 3.72 -6.99 2.80
C VAL A 133 2.58 -7.81 3.38
N SER A 134 1.93 -8.61 2.54
CA SER A 134 0.92 -9.60 2.96
C SER A 134 0.91 -10.76 1.96
N THR A 135 1.76 -11.76 2.21
CA THR A 135 1.90 -12.90 1.30
C THR A 135 2.40 -14.16 2.00
N ASN A 136 1.93 -15.31 1.52
CA ASN A 136 2.27 -16.63 2.08
C ASN A 136 3.66 -17.13 1.67
N ASP A 137 4.29 -16.50 0.67
CA ASP A 137 5.57 -16.90 0.08
C ASP A 137 6.68 -15.87 0.31
N ALA A 138 6.52 -14.99 1.30
CA ALA A 138 7.46 -13.91 1.59
C ALA A 138 8.90 -14.40 1.81
N LEU A 139 9.06 -15.54 2.50
CA LEU A 139 10.36 -16.15 2.83
C LEU A 139 10.77 -17.24 1.82
N SER A 140 10.08 -17.34 0.69
CA SER A 140 10.40 -18.27 -0.40
C SER A 140 10.49 -17.52 -1.74
N ALA A 141 9.53 -17.71 -2.64
CA ALA A 141 9.58 -17.11 -3.99
C ALA A 141 9.60 -15.57 -3.98
N SER A 142 8.92 -14.93 -3.02
CA SER A 142 8.86 -13.46 -2.90
C SER A 142 10.04 -12.86 -2.14
N ALA A 143 10.89 -13.63 -1.49
CA ALA A 143 12.03 -13.12 -0.70
C ALA A 143 12.98 -12.26 -1.54
N LYS A 144 13.34 -12.73 -2.74
CA LYS A 144 14.18 -11.97 -3.68
C LYS A 144 13.53 -10.66 -4.12
N ASN A 145 12.21 -10.65 -4.30
CA ASN A 145 11.47 -9.46 -4.73
C ASN A 145 11.43 -8.41 -3.62
N ILE A 146 11.21 -8.84 -2.37
CA ILE A 146 11.29 -7.98 -1.19
C ILE A 146 12.70 -7.39 -1.08
N GLY A 147 13.75 -8.21 -1.17
CA GLY A 147 15.14 -7.77 -1.13
C GLY A 147 15.47 -6.76 -2.25
N THR A 148 15.00 -7.00 -3.46
CA THR A 148 15.15 -6.05 -4.59
C THR A 148 14.47 -4.72 -4.27
N LEU A 149 13.23 -4.75 -3.80
CA LEU A 149 12.45 -3.53 -3.51
C LEU A 149 13.01 -2.75 -2.31
N LEU A 150 13.58 -3.41 -1.31
CA LEU A 150 14.28 -2.77 -0.18
C LEU A 150 15.48 -1.92 -0.63
N ASN A 151 16.09 -2.24 -1.77
CA ASN A 151 17.23 -1.52 -2.33
C ASN A 151 16.82 -0.39 -3.31
N ILE A 152 15.53 -0.24 -3.61
CA ILE A 152 15.08 0.80 -4.53
C ILE A 152 14.85 2.10 -3.76
N LYS A 153 15.44 3.20 -4.25
CA LYS A 153 15.23 4.54 -3.69
C LYS A 153 13.77 4.93 -3.69
N ASN A 154 13.33 5.58 -2.62
CA ASN A 154 11.96 6.03 -2.39
C ASN A 154 10.94 4.89 -2.20
N ILE A 155 11.37 3.65 -2.00
CA ILE A 155 10.50 2.58 -1.51
C ILE A 155 10.80 2.35 -0.02
N CYS A 156 9.74 2.41 0.79
CA CYS A 156 9.77 2.11 2.21
C CYS A 156 8.82 0.94 2.49
N PHE A 157 9.05 0.26 3.60
CA PHE A 157 8.20 -0.85 4.03
C PHE A 157 7.58 -0.55 5.39
N VAL A 158 6.33 -0.95 5.56
CA VAL A 158 5.75 -1.08 6.90
C VAL A 158 6.46 -2.24 7.59
N PRO A 159 6.89 -2.10 8.86
CA PRO A 159 7.49 -3.20 9.61
C PRO A 159 6.69 -4.49 9.48
N PHE A 160 7.37 -5.61 9.25
CA PHE A 160 6.72 -6.89 9.00
C PHE A 160 7.43 -8.02 9.74
N ARG A 161 6.71 -9.11 9.95
CA ARG A 161 7.19 -10.30 10.64
C ARG A 161 6.67 -11.55 9.95
N GLN A 162 7.27 -12.68 10.32
CA GLN A 162 6.72 -13.99 9.98
C GLN A 162 5.32 -14.11 10.58
N ASP A 163 4.36 -14.63 9.82
CA ASP A 163 2.97 -14.84 10.26
C ASP A 163 2.89 -16.05 11.23
N ASP A 164 2.24 -17.11 10.84
CA ASP A 164 2.20 -18.38 11.61
C ASP A 164 3.37 -19.26 11.14
N PHE A 165 4.49 -19.25 11.89
CA PHE A 165 5.70 -19.98 11.50
C PHE A 165 5.55 -21.51 11.57
N ILE A 166 4.50 -22.02 12.24
CA ILE A 166 4.19 -23.45 12.32
C ILE A 166 3.35 -23.87 11.11
N LYS A 167 2.23 -23.19 10.85
CA LYS A 167 1.28 -23.56 9.81
C LYS A 167 1.61 -22.95 8.46
N LYS A 168 2.33 -21.83 8.43
CA LYS A 168 2.68 -21.06 7.22
C LYS A 168 4.15 -20.61 7.30
N PRO A 169 5.11 -21.52 7.24
CA PRO A 169 6.52 -21.24 7.54
C PRO A 169 7.19 -20.21 6.61
N THR A 170 6.61 -19.94 5.45
CA THR A 170 7.13 -18.96 4.49
C THR A 170 6.32 -17.65 4.43
N SER A 171 5.24 -17.57 5.21
CA SER A 171 4.35 -16.40 5.21
C SER A 171 4.93 -15.24 6.02
N ALA A 172 4.80 -14.02 5.50
CA ALA A 172 5.03 -12.82 6.29
C ALA A 172 3.90 -11.81 6.09
N VAL A 173 3.63 -11.06 7.13
CA VAL A 173 2.62 -10.02 7.17
C VAL A 173 3.16 -8.78 7.87
N ALA A 174 2.89 -7.62 7.30
CA ALA A 174 3.21 -6.35 7.93
C ALA A 174 2.30 -6.06 9.13
N ASP A 175 2.80 -5.34 10.09
CA ASP A 175 1.97 -4.77 11.16
C ASP A 175 1.17 -3.58 10.61
N PHE A 176 -0.08 -3.82 10.20
CA PHE A 176 -0.95 -2.79 9.64
C PHE A 176 -1.14 -1.61 10.59
N THR A 177 -1.06 -1.83 11.91
CA THR A 177 -1.22 -0.74 12.90
C THR A 177 -0.11 0.30 12.82
N LYS A 178 1.02 -0.05 12.22
CA LYS A 178 2.17 0.82 11.99
C LYS A 178 2.06 1.65 10.70
N ILE A 179 1.01 1.47 9.88
CA ILE A 179 0.85 2.22 8.63
C ILE A 179 0.88 3.74 8.84
N PRO A 180 0.16 4.35 9.80
CA PRO A 180 0.22 5.80 10.00
C PRO A 180 1.63 6.29 10.38
N GLU A 181 2.31 5.59 11.29
CA GLU A 181 3.68 5.93 11.71
C GLU A 181 4.68 5.78 10.56
N ALA A 182 4.59 4.68 9.81
CA ALA A 182 5.44 4.43 8.64
C ALA A 182 5.17 5.43 7.51
N ALA A 183 3.91 5.86 7.32
CA ALA A 183 3.54 6.89 6.36
C ALA A 183 4.16 8.26 6.73
N ALA A 184 4.11 8.65 8.00
CA ALA A 184 4.75 9.88 8.47
C ALA A 184 6.28 9.84 8.30
N ALA A 185 6.90 8.69 8.58
CA ALA A 185 8.33 8.49 8.35
C ALA A 185 8.69 8.56 6.86
N ALA A 186 7.91 7.90 5.99
CA ALA A 186 8.13 7.90 4.54
C ALA A 186 7.97 9.30 3.92
N LEU A 187 6.98 10.08 4.35
CA LEU A 187 6.81 11.48 3.95
C LEU A 187 8.02 12.35 4.33
N SER A 188 8.74 11.96 5.41
CA SER A 188 9.98 12.62 5.85
C SER A 188 11.23 12.00 5.23
N GLY A 189 11.10 11.15 4.20
CA GLY A 189 12.20 10.49 3.51
C GLY A 189 12.92 9.40 4.32
N ARG A 190 12.26 8.81 5.33
CA ARG A 190 12.86 7.82 6.23
C ARG A 190 12.10 6.50 6.23
N GLN A 191 12.83 5.40 6.38
CA GLN A 191 12.28 4.07 6.68
C GLN A 191 11.99 3.99 8.19
N LEU A 192 10.77 3.58 8.57
CA LEU A 192 10.46 3.27 9.97
C LEU A 192 11.24 2.04 10.43
N GLN A 193 11.89 2.13 11.57
CA GLN A 193 12.69 1.06 12.17
C GLN A 193 12.12 0.59 13.50
N PRO A 194 12.33 -0.67 13.93
CA PRO A 194 12.94 -1.76 13.13
C PRO A 194 12.00 -2.21 12.01
N ILE A 195 12.58 -2.62 10.86
CA ILE A 195 11.80 -3.09 9.70
C ILE A 195 11.32 -4.54 9.89
N LEU A 196 12.08 -5.33 10.64
CA LEU A 196 11.70 -6.68 11.06
C LEU A 196 11.35 -6.66 12.55
N SER A 197 10.19 -7.21 12.90
CA SER A 197 9.63 -7.21 14.27
C SER A 197 9.27 -8.62 14.75
#